data_8abb3ec280e8ecbde85c1be4d2e883b1
#
_entry.id   8abb3ec280e8ecbde85c1be4d2e883b1
#
_cell.length_a   1.000
_cell.length_b   1.000
_cell.length_c   1.000
_cell.angle_alpha   90.00
_cell.angle_beta   90.00
_cell.angle_gamma   90.00
#
_symmetry.space_group_name_H-M   'P 1'
#
loop_
_entity.id
_entity.type
_entity.pdbx_description
1 polymer ?
#
loop_
_entity_poly.entity_id
_entity_poly.type
_entity_poly.pdbx_seq_one_letter_code
_entity_poly.pdbx_strand_id
1 'polypeptide(L)'
;MEYISRIVDDVIDRKTEAFNAVSITGPKGCGKTRTARERCKTVIEFQDEDKREGYLAVAETAPKLFLKNPKPILFDEWQDAPKIWGTIRKACDDNPESVGEFYLTGSSSKKINTPHTGTGRITEVTMYPMTLFETGESNGSISLFKLLEDEAYDIDGLTTDIKLEDLFFAVCRGGWPRCMALSKDSAKLEIAKDYYRQIYQKDISAIDGVNRNPEWARTLLWSYARNMATTAKRKNIFSDVKATQNVTDVTLSSYIDALELLYVVKDIDAWTPHLRSKTAIRAAKKHIFVDPSIGCLLYTSDAA
;
A
#
# COMPACT_ATOMS: atom_id res chain seq x y z
N MET A 1 12.58 -11.87 -13.78
CA MET A 1 11.38 -11.28 -14.35
C MET A 1 11.70 -9.83 -14.71
N GLU A 2 11.35 -9.40 -15.91
CA GLU A 2 11.42 -8.02 -16.34
C GLU A 2 10.50 -7.14 -15.48
N TYR A 3 10.84 -5.85 -15.34
CA TYR A 3 10.00 -4.92 -14.60
C TYR A 3 8.71 -4.63 -15.37
N ILE A 4 7.58 -4.77 -14.70
CA ILE A 4 6.29 -4.36 -15.27
C ILE A 4 6.05 -2.92 -14.83
N SER A 5 5.92 -2.01 -15.79
CA SER A 5 5.64 -0.60 -15.53
C SER A 5 4.36 -0.44 -14.71
N ARG A 6 4.39 0.48 -13.75
CA ARG A 6 3.30 0.73 -12.81
C ARG A 6 2.67 2.09 -13.08
N ILE A 7 1.38 2.21 -12.88
CA ILE A 7 0.69 3.52 -12.98
C ILE A 7 1.32 4.55 -12.03
N VAL A 8 1.83 4.10 -10.90
CA VAL A 8 2.50 4.96 -9.92
C VAL A 8 3.85 5.50 -10.40
N ASP A 9 4.45 4.93 -11.47
CA ASP A 9 5.73 5.36 -12.00
C ASP A 9 5.70 6.83 -12.42
N ASP A 10 4.66 7.23 -13.17
CA ASP A 10 4.47 8.63 -13.60
C ASP A 10 4.30 9.58 -12.41
N VAL A 11 3.68 9.10 -11.32
CA VAL A 11 3.52 9.91 -10.10
C VAL A 11 4.87 10.08 -9.41
N ILE A 12 5.66 9.01 -9.30
CA ILE A 12 7.01 9.06 -8.70
C ILE A 12 7.89 9.99 -9.52
N ASP A 13 7.89 9.86 -10.84
CA ASP A 13 8.76 10.63 -11.73
C ASP A 13 8.44 12.14 -11.63
N ARG A 14 7.17 12.53 -11.67
CA ARG A 14 6.75 13.93 -11.41
C ARG A 14 7.14 14.42 -10.01
N LYS A 15 7.08 13.56 -8.99
CA LYS A 15 7.49 13.94 -7.63
C LYS A 15 9.00 14.17 -7.54
N THR A 16 9.79 13.39 -8.25
CA THR A 16 11.25 13.52 -8.27
C THR A 16 11.75 14.73 -9.06
N GLU A 17 10.90 15.36 -9.86
CA GLU A 17 11.21 16.68 -10.47
C GLU A 17 11.12 17.83 -9.46
N ALA A 18 10.35 17.65 -8.38
CA ALA A 18 10.08 18.72 -7.40
C ALA A 18 10.71 18.49 -6.02
N PHE A 19 11.01 17.23 -5.68
CA PHE A 19 11.50 16.86 -4.36
C PHE A 19 12.80 16.06 -4.46
N ASN A 20 13.72 16.31 -3.53
CA ASN A 20 14.98 15.58 -3.48
C ASN A 20 14.82 14.14 -2.96
N ALA A 21 13.80 13.89 -2.16
CA ALA A 21 13.55 12.56 -1.61
C ALA A 21 12.08 12.14 -1.77
N VAL A 22 11.87 10.86 -2.15
CA VAL A 22 10.54 10.23 -2.27
C VAL A 22 10.48 9.02 -1.35
N SER A 23 9.46 9.00 -0.48
CA SER A 23 9.12 7.84 0.36
C SER A 23 7.99 7.06 -0.29
N ILE A 24 8.24 5.82 -0.69
CA ILE A 24 7.25 4.92 -1.29
C ILE A 24 6.72 4.01 -0.20
N THR A 25 5.46 4.19 0.16
CA THR A 25 4.75 3.42 1.17
C THR A 25 3.70 2.50 0.54
N GLY A 26 3.12 1.59 1.30
CA GLY A 26 2.06 0.71 0.81
C GLY A 26 2.17 -0.72 1.35
N PRO A 27 1.21 -1.62 1.02
CA PRO A 27 1.14 -2.96 1.57
C PRO A 27 2.40 -3.78 1.27
N LYS A 28 2.69 -4.76 2.12
CA LYS A 28 3.78 -5.72 1.87
C LYS A 28 3.55 -6.43 0.54
N GLY A 29 4.62 -6.68 -0.20
CA GLY A 29 4.56 -7.45 -1.44
C GLY A 29 3.95 -6.72 -2.66
N CYS A 30 3.54 -5.44 -2.57
CA CYS A 30 2.99 -4.70 -3.71
C CYS A 30 4.05 -4.23 -4.73
N GLY A 31 5.35 -4.38 -4.44
CA GLY A 31 6.43 -4.11 -5.40
C GLY A 31 7.26 -2.86 -5.15
N LYS A 32 7.13 -2.18 -4.00
CA LYS A 32 7.82 -0.91 -3.66
C LYS A 32 9.33 -0.93 -3.94
N THR A 33 10.02 -1.92 -3.35
CA THR A 33 11.48 -2.08 -3.50
C THR A 33 11.86 -2.25 -4.97
N ARG A 34 11.11 -3.06 -5.74
CA ARG A 34 11.37 -3.27 -7.16
C ARG A 34 11.20 -1.98 -7.96
N THR A 35 10.11 -1.24 -7.73
CA THR A 35 9.83 0.04 -8.39
C THR A 35 10.90 1.09 -8.09
N ALA A 36 11.34 1.19 -6.83
CA ALA A 36 12.40 2.11 -6.45
C ALA A 36 13.77 1.72 -7.05
N ARG A 37 14.07 0.42 -7.10
CA ARG A 37 15.32 -0.13 -7.66
C ARG A 37 15.55 0.26 -9.12
N GLU A 38 14.51 0.30 -9.93
CA GLU A 38 14.60 0.67 -11.35
C GLU A 38 15.16 2.08 -11.56
N ARG A 39 15.09 2.93 -10.52
CA ARG A 39 15.49 4.33 -10.54
C ARG A 39 16.82 4.61 -9.84
N CYS A 40 17.33 3.66 -9.07
CA CYS A 40 18.46 3.86 -8.17
C CYS A 40 19.75 3.22 -8.65
N LYS A 41 20.87 3.93 -8.48
CA LYS A 41 22.22 3.41 -8.75
C LYS A 41 22.79 2.66 -7.55
N THR A 42 22.40 3.06 -6.34
CA THR A 42 22.82 2.43 -5.09
C THR A 42 21.60 1.93 -4.33
N VAL A 43 21.67 0.73 -3.79
CA VAL A 43 20.61 0.13 -2.98
C VAL A 43 21.18 -0.28 -1.62
N ILE A 44 20.57 0.21 -0.55
CA ILE A 44 20.91 -0.09 0.84
C ILE A 44 19.70 -0.76 1.46
N GLU A 45 19.81 -2.08 1.68
CA GLU A 45 18.74 -2.92 2.21
C GLU A 45 19.02 -3.22 3.68
N PHE A 46 18.25 -2.59 4.58
CA PHE A 46 18.43 -2.79 6.03
C PHE A 46 17.97 -4.17 6.52
N GLN A 47 17.35 -4.98 5.66
CA GLN A 47 16.94 -6.34 5.96
C GLN A 47 17.78 -7.40 5.23
N ASP A 48 18.87 -7.03 4.51
CA ASP A 48 19.84 -7.95 3.96
C ASP A 48 20.65 -8.58 5.11
N GLU A 49 20.41 -9.86 5.41
CA GLU A 49 20.99 -10.55 6.57
C GLU A 49 22.52 -10.48 6.60
N ASP A 50 23.19 -10.54 5.45
CA ASP A 50 24.65 -10.51 5.35
C ASP A 50 25.24 -9.12 5.69
N LYS A 51 24.49 -8.04 5.48
CA LYS A 51 24.95 -6.65 5.63
C LYS A 51 24.24 -5.89 6.74
N ARG A 52 23.17 -6.45 7.29
CA ARG A 52 22.26 -5.79 8.22
C ARG A 52 22.99 -5.13 9.39
N GLU A 53 23.82 -5.91 10.09
CA GLU A 53 24.53 -5.40 11.28
C GLU A 53 25.44 -4.21 10.93
N GLY A 54 26.21 -4.33 9.84
CA GLY A 54 27.08 -3.25 9.37
C GLY A 54 26.30 -2.01 8.95
N TYR A 55 25.21 -2.18 8.21
CA TYR A 55 24.36 -1.06 7.79
C TYR A 55 23.69 -0.36 8.97
N LEU A 56 23.16 -1.11 9.94
CA LEU A 56 22.56 -0.53 11.14
C LEU A 56 23.60 0.20 12.00
N ALA A 57 24.80 -0.34 12.17
CA ALA A 57 25.88 0.31 12.89
C ALA A 57 26.29 1.64 12.22
N VAL A 58 26.43 1.67 10.89
CA VAL A 58 26.72 2.90 10.13
C VAL A 58 25.55 3.88 10.22
N ALA A 59 24.30 3.41 10.09
CA ALA A 59 23.13 4.25 10.21
C ALA A 59 23.02 4.93 11.59
N GLU A 60 23.45 4.24 12.63
CA GLU A 60 23.42 4.74 14.00
C GLU A 60 24.54 5.74 14.29
N THR A 61 25.77 5.47 13.83
CA THR A 61 26.98 6.23 14.21
C THR A 61 27.40 7.27 13.18
N ALA A 62 27.28 6.98 11.89
CA ALA A 62 27.79 7.83 10.81
C ALA A 62 26.90 7.78 9.54
N PRO A 63 25.58 8.03 9.63
CA PRO A 63 24.63 7.84 8.52
C PRO A 63 24.96 8.65 7.26
N LYS A 64 25.69 9.77 7.40
CA LYS A 64 26.17 10.58 6.26
C LYS A 64 27.10 9.83 5.32
N LEU A 65 27.72 8.72 5.76
CA LEU A 65 28.59 7.92 4.88
C LEU A 65 27.79 7.31 3.72
N PHE A 66 26.54 6.95 3.94
CA PHE A 66 25.69 6.44 2.87
C PHE A 66 25.47 7.47 1.74
N LEU A 67 25.46 8.77 2.06
CA LEU A 67 25.22 9.83 1.08
C LEU A 67 26.39 10.04 0.11
N LYS A 68 27.55 9.41 0.36
CA LYS A 68 28.72 9.45 -0.52
C LYS A 68 28.61 8.46 -1.69
N ASN A 69 27.66 7.55 -1.65
CA ASN A 69 27.43 6.59 -2.72
C ASN A 69 26.84 7.26 -3.98
N PRO A 70 26.99 6.63 -5.16
CA PRO A 70 26.38 7.11 -6.40
C PRO A 70 24.86 7.26 -6.27
N LYS A 71 24.35 8.42 -6.65
CA LYS A 71 22.92 8.75 -6.59
C LYS A 71 22.22 8.43 -7.92
N PRO A 72 20.92 8.16 -7.91
CA PRO A 72 20.00 8.08 -6.77
C PRO A 72 20.25 6.88 -5.86
N ILE A 73 19.95 7.05 -4.55
CA ILE A 73 20.16 6.03 -3.52
C ILE A 73 18.80 5.56 -2.98
N LEU A 74 18.59 4.24 -2.96
CA LEU A 74 17.46 3.61 -2.28
C LEU A 74 17.86 3.18 -0.86
N PHE A 75 17.05 3.56 0.11
CA PHE A 75 17.07 3.05 1.48
C PHE A 75 15.84 2.17 1.68
N ASP A 76 16.02 0.86 1.55
CA ASP A 76 14.93 -0.12 1.62
C ASP A 76 14.67 -0.52 3.08
N GLU A 77 13.37 -0.50 3.46
CA GLU A 77 12.88 -0.71 4.81
C GLU A 77 13.57 0.25 5.82
N TRP A 78 13.62 1.55 5.44
CA TRP A 78 14.32 2.60 6.19
C TRP A 78 13.87 2.73 7.66
N GLN A 79 12.68 2.27 8.02
CA GLN A 79 12.17 2.29 9.38
C GLN A 79 13.00 1.45 10.36
N ASP A 80 13.81 0.52 9.87
CA ASP A 80 14.77 -0.24 10.68
C ASP A 80 15.99 0.63 11.08
N ALA A 81 16.21 1.75 10.37
CA ALA A 81 17.29 2.71 10.60
C ALA A 81 16.75 4.16 10.67
N PRO A 82 15.97 4.55 11.69
CA PRO A 82 15.21 5.81 11.71
C PRO A 82 16.05 7.10 11.56
N LYS A 83 17.35 7.07 11.94
CA LYS A 83 18.25 8.21 11.77
C LYS A 83 18.48 8.60 10.30
N ILE A 84 18.25 7.67 9.36
CA ILE A 84 18.35 7.93 7.92
C ILE A 84 17.37 9.03 7.50
N TRP A 85 16.16 9.03 8.03
CA TRP A 85 15.18 10.09 7.75
C TRP A 85 15.71 11.50 8.04
N GLY A 86 16.24 11.70 9.24
CA GLY A 86 16.83 12.98 9.64
C GLY A 86 18.07 13.35 8.81
N THR A 87 18.86 12.36 8.42
CA THR A 87 20.05 12.54 7.59
C THR A 87 19.70 13.00 6.18
N ILE A 88 18.71 12.34 5.55
CA ILE A 88 18.22 12.72 4.22
C ILE A 88 17.57 14.10 4.28
N ARG A 89 16.69 14.36 5.27
CA ARG A 89 16.09 15.68 5.44
C ARG A 89 17.14 16.79 5.50
N LYS A 90 18.21 16.57 6.27
CA LYS A 90 19.30 17.55 6.34
C LYS A 90 20.05 17.69 5.03
N ALA A 91 20.27 16.59 4.29
CA ALA A 91 20.90 16.66 2.98
C ALA A 91 20.05 17.47 1.98
N CYS A 92 18.71 17.36 2.05
CA CYS A 92 17.82 18.21 1.27
C CYS A 92 17.92 19.70 1.66
N ASP A 93 18.07 20.00 2.96
CA ASP A 93 18.26 21.38 3.43
C ASP A 93 19.60 21.96 2.98
N ASP A 94 20.66 21.13 2.99
CA ASP A 94 22.02 21.55 2.61
C ASP A 94 22.15 21.74 1.07
N ASN A 95 21.28 21.11 0.25
CA ASN A 95 21.27 21.19 -1.22
C ASN A 95 19.83 21.36 -1.74
N PRO A 96 19.23 22.55 -1.60
CA PRO A 96 17.81 22.78 -1.90
C PRO A 96 17.46 22.69 -3.39
N GLU A 97 18.45 22.79 -4.28
CA GLU A 97 18.26 22.69 -5.73
C GLU A 97 18.35 21.24 -6.25
N SER A 98 18.79 20.29 -5.42
CA SER A 98 18.88 18.88 -5.81
C SER A 98 17.50 18.22 -5.78
N VAL A 99 17.24 17.37 -6.78
CA VAL A 99 15.98 16.63 -6.94
C VAL A 99 16.24 15.16 -7.23
N GLY A 100 15.36 14.28 -6.79
CA GLY A 100 15.36 12.85 -7.15
C GLY A 100 16.57 12.05 -6.65
N GLU A 101 17.31 12.52 -5.65
CA GLU A 101 18.52 11.84 -5.19
C GLU A 101 18.29 10.67 -4.24
N PHE A 102 17.15 10.67 -3.54
CA PHE A 102 16.89 9.69 -2.47
C PHE A 102 15.52 9.03 -2.60
N TYR A 103 15.50 7.72 -2.45
CA TYR A 103 14.30 6.91 -2.39
C TYR A 103 14.28 6.15 -1.05
N LEU A 104 13.13 6.15 -0.40
CA LEU A 104 12.90 5.39 0.82
C LEU A 104 11.73 4.46 0.58
N THR A 105 11.85 3.20 0.99
CA THR A 105 10.72 2.27 0.96
C THR A 105 10.43 1.74 2.35
N GLY A 106 9.14 1.54 2.63
CA GLY A 106 8.69 0.95 3.89
C GLY A 106 7.33 0.27 3.71
N SER A 107 7.20 -0.91 4.31
CA SER A 107 6.00 -1.75 4.18
C SER A 107 4.91 -1.45 5.20
N SER A 108 5.10 -0.49 6.07
CA SER A 108 4.12 -0.08 7.07
C SER A 108 4.20 1.41 7.31
N SER A 109 3.06 2.03 7.58
CA SER A 109 3.01 3.40 8.08
C SER A 109 3.24 3.45 9.60
N LYS A 110 4.16 2.60 10.13
CA LYS A 110 4.57 2.73 11.53
C LYS A 110 4.77 4.20 11.84
N LYS A 111 4.13 4.68 12.89
CA LYS A 111 4.46 5.99 13.47
C LYS A 111 5.89 5.91 14.00
N ILE A 112 6.86 6.08 13.08
CA ILE A 112 8.24 6.21 13.47
C ILE A 112 8.34 7.59 14.10
N ASN A 113 8.79 7.61 15.35
CA ASN A 113 8.98 8.85 16.09
C ASN A 113 10.20 9.57 15.49
N THR A 114 10.01 10.16 14.31
CA THR A 114 11.01 11.05 13.73
C THR A 114 10.86 12.43 14.37
N PRO A 115 11.95 13.03 14.85
CA PRO A 115 11.88 14.35 15.51
C PRO A 115 11.37 15.46 14.61
N HIS A 116 11.33 15.24 13.30
CA HIS A 116 10.88 16.20 12.32
C HIS A 116 10.08 15.53 11.21
N THR A 117 9.01 16.16 10.76
CA THR A 117 8.31 15.80 9.52
C THR A 117 9.20 16.09 8.30
N GLY A 118 9.04 15.34 7.22
CA GLY A 118 9.76 15.59 5.96
C GLY A 118 9.15 16.70 5.10
N THR A 119 8.19 17.45 5.62
CA THR A 119 7.40 18.44 4.85
C THR A 119 8.27 19.38 4.02
N GLY A 120 8.01 19.44 2.72
CA GLY A 120 8.74 20.26 1.75
C GLY A 120 10.10 19.69 1.30
N ARG A 121 10.56 18.55 1.84
CA ARG A 121 11.85 17.91 1.51
C ARG A 121 11.67 16.49 1.01
N ILE A 122 10.88 15.71 1.77
CA ILE A 122 10.57 14.31 1.48
C ILE A 122 9.08 14.26 1.15
N THR A 123 8.75 13.82 -0.05
CA THR A 123 7.37 13.58 -0.46
C THR A 123 7.00 12.11 -0.28
N GLU A 124 5.73 11.83 -0.06
CA GLU A 124 5.24 10.46 0.08
C GLU A 124 4.40 10.06 -1.13
N VAL A 125 4.57 8.81 -1.56
CA VAL A 125 3.78 8.17 -2.60
C VAL A 125 3.30 6.81 -2.08
N THR A 126 1.99 6.62 -2.03
CA THR A 126 1.42 5.32 -1.66
C THR A 126 1.26 4.45 -2.90
N MET A 127 1.90 3.29 -2.88
CA MET A 127 1.81 2.28 -3.93
C MET A 127 0.86 1.17 -3.51
N TYR A 128 -0.03 0.77 -4.41
CA TYR A 128 -1.00 -0.31 -4.21
C TYR A 128 -0.63 -1.57 -5.00
N PRO A 129 -1.30 -2.71 -4.79
CA PRO A 129 -1.19 -3.87 -5.68
C PRO A 129 -1.49 -3.51 -7.13
N MET A 130 -1.13 -4.38 -8.06
CA MET A 130 -1.29 -4.14 -9.49
C MET A 130 -2.77 -4.08 -9.90
N THR A 131 -3.08 -3.17 -10.79
CA THR A 131 -4.40 -3.06 -11.44
C THR A 131 -4.52 -4.08 -12.58
N LEU A 132 -5.73 -4.31 -13.08
CA LEU A 132 -5.97 -5.13 -14.29
C LEU A 132 -5.26 -4.58 -15.52
N PHE A 133 -5.01 -3.28 -15.58
CA PHE A 133 -4.24 -2.66 -16.65
C PHE A 133 -2.75 -3.02 -16.55
N GLU A 134 -2.16 -2.92 -15.36
CA GLU A 134 -0.75 -3.27 -15.13
C GLU A 134 -0.49 -4.77 -15.28
N THR A 135 -1.48 -5.63 -15.04
CA THR A 135 -1.39 -7.08 -15.24
C THR A 135 -1.71 -7.52 -16.67
N GLY A 136 -2.10 -6.59 -17.55
CA GLY A 136 -2.36 -6.84 -18.95
C GLY A 136 -3.75 -7.44 -19.26
N GLU A 137 -4.63 -7.50 -18.26
CA GLU A 137 -6.00 -8.04 -18.42
C GLU A 137 -6.98 -6.95 -18.88
N SER A 138 -6.73 -5.69 -18.57
CA SER A 138 -7.49 -4.56 -19.14
C SER A 138 -6.79 -4.01 -20.37
N ASN A 139 -7.55 -3.78 -21.44
CA ASN A 139 -7.05 -3.16 -22.66
C ASN A 139 -6.85 -1.63 -22.54
N GLY A 140 -7.25 -1.01 -21.42
CA GLY A 140 -7.11 0.42 -21.18
C GLY A 140 -7.94 1.31 -22.11
N SER A 141 -8.94 0.77 -22.80
CA SER A 141 -9.77 1.51 -23.77
C SER A 141 -10.58 2.64 -23.12
N ILE A 142 -10.88 2.53 -21.82
CA ILE A 142 -11.57 3.60 -21.08
C ILE A 142 -10.60 4.20 -20.04
N SER A 143 -10.40 5.50 -20.12
CA SER A 143 -9.61 6.28 -19.18
C SER A 143 -10.49 7.28 -18.44
N LEU A 144 -10.55 7.16 -17.11
CA LEU A 144 -11.27 8.13 -16.27
C LEU A 144 -10.71 9.56 -16.44
N PHE A 145 -9.39 9.67 -16.61
CA PHE A 145 -8.73 10.96 -16.84
C PHE A 145 -9.23 11.61 -18.12
N LYS A 146 -9.28 10.86 -19.24
CA LYS A 146 -9.83 11.35 -20.51
C LYS A 146 -11.29 11.73 -20.40
N LEU A 147 -12.10 10.94 -19.69
CA LEU A 147 -13.51 11.24 -19.45
C LEU A 147 -13.74 12.56 -18.69
N LEU A 148 -12.76 12.99 -17.88
CA LEU A 148 -12.84 14.24 -17.11
C LEU A 148 -12.30 15.45 -17.88
N GLU A 149 -11.38 15.24 -18.82
CA GLU A 149 -10.71 16.34 -19.53
C GLU A 149 -11.23 16.57 -20.96
N ASP A 150 -11.77 15.54 -21.60
CA ASP A 150 -12.19 15.58 -22.98
C ASP A 150 -13.71 15.31 -23.09
N GLU A 151 -14.49 16.35 -23.27
CA GLU A 151 -15.95 16.27 -23.44
C GLU A 151 -16.35 15.47 -24.70
N ALA A 152 -15.46 15.34 -25.68
CA ALA A 152 -15.67 14.60 -26.90
C ALA A 152 -15.24 13.13 -26.82
N TYR A 153 -14.69 12.69 -25.67
CA TYR A 153 -14.24 11.31 -25.50
C TYR A 153 -15.42 10.35 -25.45
N ASP A 154 -15.67 9.70 -26.56
CA ASP A 154 -16.75 8.74 -26.73
C ASP A 154 -16.34 7.36 -26.23
N ILE A 155 -17.20 6.77 -25.42
CA ILE A 155 -17.02 5.42 -24.84
C ILE A 155 -18.06 4.43 -25.38
N ASP A 156 -18.97 4.87 -26.23
CA ASP A 156 -20.01 4.02 -26.76
C ASP A 156 -19.41 2.94 -27.68
N GLY A 157 -19.87 1.72 -27.52
CA GLY A 157 -19.38 0.57 -28.29
C GLY A 157 -18.02 0.02 -27.90
N LEU A 158 -17.34 0.59 -26.90
CA LEU A 158 -16.09 0.02 -26.39
C LEU A 158 -16.37 -1.30 -25.66
N THR A 159 -15.53 -2.30 -25.92
CA THR A 159 -15.66 -3.65 -25.36
C THR A 159 -14.38 -4.09 -24.69
N THR A 160 -14.47 -5.16 -23.94
CA THR A 160 -13.32 -5.86 -23.35
C THR A 160 -13.35 -7.33 -23.74
N ASP A 161 -12.18 -7.92 -23.92
CA ASP A 161 -12.02 -9.35 -24.23
C ASP A 161 -11.94 -10.22 -22.95
N ILE A 162 -11.89 -9.59 -21.76
CA ILE A 162 -11.84 -10.33 -20.49
C ILE A 162 -13.17 -11.07 -20.27
N LYS A 163 -13.09 -12.38 -20.08
CA LYS A 163 -14.26 -13.20 -19.73
C LYS A 163 -14.60 -13.02 -18.26
N LEU A 164 -15.85 -13.26 -17.93
CA LEU A 164 -16.33 -13.10 -16.55
C LEU A 164 -15.59 -14.04 -15.56
N GLU A 165 -15.29 -15.25 -16.00
CA GLU A 165 -14.52 -16.23 -15.22
C GLU A 165 -13.09 -15.73 -14.93
N ASP A 166 -12.44 -15.15 -15.94
CA ASP A 166 -11.09 -14.57 -15.81
C ASP A 166 -11.09 -13.37 -14.88
N LEU A 167 -12.14 -12.54 -14.94
CA LEU A 167 -12.33 -11.42 -14.02
C LEU A 167 -12.51 -11.91 -12.57
N PHE A 168 -13.34 -12.92 -12.34
CA PHE A 168 -13.49 -13.52 -11.00
C PHE A 168 -12.20 -14.12 -10.50
N PHE A 169 -11.46 -14.81 -11.37
CA PHE A 169 -10.14 -15.33 -11.01
C PHE A 169 -9.18 -14.20 -10.64
N ALA A 170 -9.12 -13.12 -11.43
CA ALA A 170 -8.28 -11.97 -11.17
C ALA A 170 -8.61 -11.29 -9.82
N VAL A 171 -9.90 -11.16 -9.48
CA VAL A 171 -10.36 -10.66 -8.17
C VAL A 171 -9.87 -11.54 -7.03
N CYS A 172 -9.96 -12.86 -7.15
CA CYS A 172 -9.55 -13.79 -6.10
C CYS A 172 -8.03 -13.95 -5.99
N ARG A 173 -7.30 -13.85 -7.10
CA ARG A 173 -5.83 -13.86 -7.14
C ARG A 173 -5.24 -12.58 -6.57
N GLY A 174 -5.91 -11.44 -6.79
CA GLY A 174 -5.42 -10.11 -6.46
C GLY A 174 -4.33 -9.59 -7.40
N GLY A 175 -3.91 -8.36 -7.13
CA GLY A 175 -2.87 -7.63 -7.88
C GLY A 175 -1.45 -7.81 -7.34
N TRP A 176 -1.14 -8.92 -6.67
CA TRP A 176 0.17 -9.18 -6.10
C TRP A 176 1.21 -9.47 -7.19
N PRO A 177 2.30 -8.69 -7.34
CA PRO A 177 3.30 -8.88 -8.41
C PRO A 177 3.88 -10.30 -8.49
N ARG A 178 4.01 -10.99 -7.33
CA ARG A 178 4.48 -12.37 -7.30
C ARG A 178 3.56 -13.32 -8.08
N CYS A 179 2.27 -13.05 -8.16
CA CYS A 179 1.33 -13.86 -8.93
C CYS A 179 1.65 -13.83 -10.44
N MET A 180 2.23 -12.73 -10.93
CA MET A 180 2.59 -12.59 -12.35
C MET A 180 3.80 -13.48 -12.73
N ALA A 181 4.59 -13.90 -11.75
CA ALA A 181 5.72 -14.81 -11.97
C ALA A 181 5.33 -16.29 -12.05
N LEU A 182 4.09 -16.63 -11.74
CA LEU A 182 3.65 -18.01 -11.62
C LEU A 182 2.78 -18.41 -12.82
N SER A 183 2.95 -19.64 -13.31
CA SER A 183 2.14 -20.19 -14.40
C SER A 183 0.87 -20.90 -13.91
N LYS A 184 0.91 -21.52 -12.71
CA LYS A 184 -0.20 -22.32 -12.19
C LYS A 184 -1.19 -21.44 -11.41
N ASP A 185 -2.47 -21.47 -11.77
CA ASP A 185 -3.52 -20.67 -11.13
C ASP A 185 -3.74 -21.04 -9.66
N SER A 186 -3.68 -22.32 -9.31
CA SER A 186 -3.73 -22.75 -7.90
C SER A 186 -2.63 -22.11 -7.05
N ALA A 187 -1.41 -21.99 -7.58
CA ALA A 187 -0.29 -21.37 -6.87
C ALA A 187 -0.48 -19.84 -6.73
N LYS A 188 -1.10 -19.18 -7.69
CA LYS A 188 -1.45 -17.75 -7.59
C LYS A 188 -2.45 -17.50 -6.47
N LEU A 189 -3.48 -18.36 -6.34
CA LEU A 189 -4.46 -18.27 -5.26
C LEU A 189 -3.86 -18.53 -3.88
N GLU A 190 -2.87 -19.46 -3.78
CA GLU A 190 -2.20 -19.70 -2.51
C GLU A 190 -1.43 -18.49 -1.98
N ILE A 191 -0.88 -17.63 -2.86
CA ILE A 191 -0.24 -16.38 -2.44
C ILE A 191 -1.25 -15.47 -1.73
N ALA A 192 -2.44 -15.29 -2.29
CA ALA A 192 -3.47 -14.46 -1.70
C ALA A 192 -3.97 -15.04 -0.37
N LYS A 193 -4.15 -16.36 -0.29
CA LYS A 193 -4.56 -17.07 0.95
C LYS A 193 -3.52 -16.89 2.06
N ASP A 194 -2.24 -17.07 1.74
CA ASP A 194 -1.17 -16.90 2.72
C ASP A 194 -1.06 -15.45 3.19
N TYR A 195 -1.16 -14.50 2.26
CA TYR A 195 -1.18 -13.08 2.58
C TYR A 195 -2.31 -12.74 3.57
N TYR A 196 -3.54 -13.16 3.29
CA TYR A 196 -4.67 -12.98 4.19
C TYR A 196 -4.41 -13.60 5.57
N ARG A 197 -3.90 -14.85 5.62
CA ARG A 197 -3.59 -15.53 6.88
C ARG A 197 -2.56 -14.77 7.70
N GLN A 198 -1.51 -14.27 7.08
CA GLN A 198 -0.45 -13.53 7.76
C GLN A 198 -0.93 -12.22 8.35
N ILE A 199 -1.87 -11.51 7.69
CA ILE A 199 -2.45 -10.27 8.23
C ILE A 199 -3.00 -10.49 9.63
N TYR A 200 -3.91 -11.45 9.81
CA TYR A 200 -4.59 -11.61 11.10
C TYR A 200 -3.78 -12.39 12.13
N GLN A 201 -2.89 -13.29 11.70
CA GLN A 201 -2.09 -14.10 12.62
C GLN A 201 -0.84 -13.40 13.14
N LYS A 202 -0.21 -12.54 12.33
CA LYS A 202 1.11 -11.98 12.66
C LYS A 202 1.16 -10.46 12.51
N ASP A 203 0.85 -9.95 11.32
CA ASP A 203 1.15 -8.56 10.96
C ASP A 203 0.38 -7.55 11.78
N ILE A 204 -0.89 -7.85 12.11
CA ILE A 204 -1.75 -6.94 12.89
C ILE A 204 -1.22 -6.66 14.31
N SER A 205 -0.45 -7.58 14.88
CA SER A 205 0.21 -7.37 16.17
C SER A 205 1.62 -6.80 16.00
N ALA A 206 2.32 -7.17 14.94
CA ALA A 206 3.69 -6.72 14.69
C ALA A 206 3.78 -5.24 14.31
N ILE A 207 2.69 -4.65 13.77
CA ILE A 207 2.70 -3.28 13.24
C ILE A 207 3.07 -2.23 14.31
N ASP A 208 2.59 -2.40 15.53
CA ASP A 208 2.78 -1.47 16.64
C ASP A 208 3.20 -2.14 17.96
N GLY A 209 3.40 -3.47 17.92
CA GLY A 209 3.79 -4.28 19.09
C GLY A 209 2.63 -4.58 20.05
N VAL A 210 1.40 -4.17 19.73
CA VAL A 210 0.22 -4.49 20.54
C VAL A 210 -0.24 -5.91 20.24
N ASN A 211 -0.27 -6.76 21.25
CA ASN A 211 -0.77 -8.13 21.09
C ASN A 211 -2.28 -8.13 20.83
N ARG A 212 -2.67 -8.59 19.64
CA ARG A 212 -4.06 -8.67 19.19
C ARG A 212 -4.50 -10.13 19.04
N ASN A 213 -5.76 -10.40 19.42
CA ASN A 213 -6.34 -11.73 19.24
C ASN A 213 -6.59 -12.00 17.75
N PRO A 214 -6.00 -13.07 17.15
CA PRO A 214 -6.17 -13.40 15.74
C PRO A 214 -7.61 -13.69 15.34
N GLU A 215 -8.40 -14.33 16.21
CA GLU A 215 -9.80 -14.66 15.93
C GLU A 215 -10.68 -13.40 15.87
N TRP A 216 -10.40 -12.40 16.72
CA TRP A 216 -11.10 -11.12 16.64
C TRP A 216 -10.73 -10.37 15.35
N ALA A 217 -9.45 -10.41 14.97
CA ALA A 217 -8.99 -9.83 13.71
C ALA A 217 -9.65 -10.53 12.50
N ARG A 218 -9.71 -11.86 12.51
CA ARG A 218 -10.36 -12.65 11.46
C ARG A 218 -11.85 -12.33 11.34
N THR A 219 -12.57 -12.31 12.46
CA THR A 219 -13.99 -12.00 12.48
C THR A 219 -14.27 -10.56 12.03
N LEU A 220 -13.40 -9.62 12.43
CA LEU A 220 -13.49 -8.22 11.99
C LEU A 220 -13.28 -8.08 10.46
N LEU A 221 -12.26 -8.75 9.91
CA LEU A 221 -12.03 -8.79 8.47
C LEU A 221 -13.22 -9.38 7.72
N TRP A 222 -13.86 -10.41 8.26
CA TRP A 222 -15.05 -11.03 7.68
C TRP A 222 -16.24 -10.05 7.66
N SER A 223 -16.53 -9.41 8.78
CA SER A 223 -17.56 -8.38 8.83
C SER A 223 -17.25 -7.21 7.89
N TYR A 224 -15.98 -6.82 7.79
CA TYR A 224 -15.54 -5.79 6.87
C TYR A 224 -15.78 -6.19 5.40
N ALA A 225 -15.50 -7.45 5.04
CA ALA A 225 -15.75 -7.99 3.70
C ALA A 225 -17.24 -7.98 3.32
N ARG A 226 -18.14 -8.36 4.25
CA ARG A 226 -19.60 -8.28 4.05
C ARG A 226 -20.09 -6.86 3.75
N ASN A 227 -19.38 -5.87 4.28
CA ASN A 227 -19.71 -4.45 4.13
C ASN A 227 -18.83 -3.75 3.10
N MET A 228 -18.01 -4.49 2.33
CA MET A 228 -17.11 -3.93 1.32
C MET A 228 -17.89 -3.19 0.24
N ALA A 229 -17.33 -2.08 -0.22
CA ALA A 229 -17.93 -1.17 -1.21
C ALA A 229 -19.27 -0.55 -0.78
N THR A 230 -19.62 -0.63 0.50
CA THR A 230 -20.81 0.01 1.07
C THR A 230 -20.43 1.20 1.96
N THR A 231 -21.44 1.97 2.36
CA THR A 231 -21.34 3.06 3.34
C THR A 231 -21.83 2.64 4.72
N ALA A 232 -21.67 1.37 5.07
CA ALA A 232 -22.07 0.84 6.36
C ALA A 232 -21.36 1.60 7.50
N LYS A 233 -22.08 1.88 8.58
CA LYS A 233 -21.47 2.52 9.75
C LYS A 233 -20.54 1.52 10.45
N ARG A 234 -19.40 1.97 10.97
CA ARG A 234 -18.47 1.15 11.79
C ARG A 234 -19.20 0.38 12.90
N LYS A 235 -20.27 0.95 13.47
CA LYS A 235 -21.12 0.28 14.47
C LYS A 235 -21.71 -1.04 13.96
N ASN A 236 -22.09 -1.11 12.68
CA ASN A 236 -22.65 -2.35 12.10
C ASN A 236 -21.56 -3.42 11.97
N ILE A 237 -20.37 -3.03 11.50
CA ILE A 237 -19.20 -3.91 11.42
C ILE A 237 -18.85 -4.44 12.83
N PHE A 238 -18.85 -3.59 13.83
CA PHE A 238 -18.55 -3.98 15.22
C PHE A 238 -19.62 -4.87 15.83
N SER A 239 -20.90 -4.71 15.46
CA SER A 239 -21.98 -5.56 15.97
C SER A 239 -21.82 -7.02 15.55
N ASP A 240 -21.33 -7.29 14.35
CA ASP A 240 -21.05 -8.66 13.89
C ASP A 240 -19.97 -9.33 14.78
N VAL A 241 -18.91 -8.61 15.11
CA VAL A 241 -17.85 -9.14 15.98
C VAL A 241 -18.35 -9.36 17.40
N LYS A 242 -19.10 -8.39 17.93
CA LYS A 242 -19.66 -8.45 19.30
C LYS A 242 -20.71 -9.53 19.48
N ALA A 243 -21.36 -9.98 18.42
CA ALA A 243 -22.31 -11.08 18.48
C ALA A 243 -21.64 -12.40 18.91
N THR A 244 -20.34 -12.55 18.65
CA THR A 244 -19.58 -13.78 18.95
C THR A 244 -18.46 -13.58 19.95
N GLN A 245 -18.03 -12.32 20.17
CA GLN A 245 -16.86 -11.98 20.97
C GLN A 245 -17.18 -10.88 22.00
N ASN A 246 -16.69 -11.05 23.22
CA ASN A 246 -16.82 -10.02 24.26
C ASN A 246 -15.70 -8.97 24.10
N VAL A 247 -15.93 -7.97 23.27
CA VAL A 247 -14.94 -6.94 22.90
C VAL A 247 -15.57 -5.54 22.87
N THR A 248 -14.81 -4.53 23.24
CA THR A 248 -15.26 -3.13 23.24
C THR A 248 -15.09 -2.45 21.87
N ASP A 249 -15.86 -1.37 21.63
CA ASP A 249 -15.71 -0.55 20.41
C ASP A 249 -14.32 0.10 20.33
N VAL A 250 -13.74 0.48 21.46
CA VAL A 250 -12.38 1.06 21.52
C VAL A 250 -11.35 0.05 21.05
N THR A 251 -11.46 -1.20 21.52
CA THR A 251 -10.58 -2.27 21.08
C THR A 251 -10.72 -2.54 19.58
N LEU A 252 -11.96 -2.67 19.07
CA LEU A 252 -12.18 -2.88 17.63
C LEU A 252 -11.68 -1.72 16.77
N SER A 253 -11.82 -0.48 17.24
CA SER A 253 -11.23 0.69 16.56
C SER A 253 -9.71 0.54 16.43
N SER A 254 -9.01 0.12 17.49
CA SER A 254 -7.56 -0.14 17.46
C SER A 254 -7.17 -1.23 16.44
N TYR A 255 -8.04 -2.23 16.20
CA TYR A 255 -7.81 -3.23 15.15
C TYR A 255 -7.95 -2.62 13.74
N ILE A 256 -8.96 -1.77 13.51
CA ILE A 256 -9.12 -1.07 12.22
C ILE A 256 -7.92 -0.15 11.99
N ASP A 257 -7.51 0.63 12.99
CA ASP A 257 -6.34 1.51 12.88
C ASP A 257 -5.08 0.71 12.49
N ALA A 258 -4.88 -0.48 13.07
CA ALA A 258 -3.78 -1.35 12.69
C ALA A 258 -3.89 -1.88 11.26
N LEU A 259 -5.10 -2.24 10.80
CA LEU A 259 -5.34 -2.67 9.42
C LEU A 259 -5.13 -1.54 8.40
N GLU A 260 -5.48 -0.31 8.77
CA GLU A 260 -5.19 0.90 7.96
C GLU A 260 -3.67 1.14 7.88
N LEU A 261 -2.95 1.03 9.00
CA LEU A 261 -1.49 1.15 9.05
C LEU A 261 -0.76 0.06 8.22
N LEU A 262 -1.36 -1.12 8.11
CA LEU A 262 -0.87 -2.21 7.26
C LEU A 262 -1.25 -2.05 5.78
N TYR A 263 -2.02 -1.03 5.43
CA TYR A 263 -2.61 -0.86 4.09
C TYR A 263 -3.47 -2.07 3.67
N VAL A 264 -4.24 -2.63 4.59
CA VAL A 264 -5.17 -3.74 4.32
C VAL A 264 -6.55 -3.21 3.97
N VAL A 265 -7.01 -2.23 4.75
CA VAL A 265 -8.30 -1.57 4.54
C VAL A 265 -8.10 -0.08 4.29
N LYS A 266 -9.04 0.51 3.58
CA LYS A 266 -9.07 1.93 3.29
C LYS A 266 -10.51 2.44 3.26
N ASP A 267 -10.72 3.58 3.88
CA ASP A 267 -11.97 4.31 3.77
C ASP A 267 -11.87 5.36 2.66
N ILE A 268 -12.80 5.33 1.70
CA ILE A 268 -12.90 6.32 0.64
C ILE A 268 -13.89 7.40 1.05
N ASP A 269 -13.43 8.65 1.04
CA ASP A 269 -14.27 9.81 1.31
C ASP A 269 -15.33 9.99 0.20
N ALA A 270 -16.49 10.52 0.58
CA ALA A 270 -17.52 10.85 -0.38
C ALA A 270 -17.07 12.02 -1.26
N TRP A 271 -17.27 11.87 -2.55
CA TRP A 271 -17.02 12.94 -3.52
C TRP A 271 -18.30 13.75 -3.78
N THR A 272 -18.16 15.05 -4.02
CA THR A 272 -19.22 15.93 -4.48
C THR A 272 -18.65 16.99 -5.43
N PRO A 273 -19.33 17.32 -6.52
CA PRO A 273 -18.90 18.39 -7.43
C PRO A 273 -19.01 19.79 -6.81
N HIS A 274 -19.76 19.95 -5.72
CA HIS A 274 -19.95 21.24 -5.06
C HIS A 274 -18.84 21.53 -4.08
N LEU A 275 -17.91 22.42 -4.42
CA LEU A 275 -16.72 22.81 -3.63
C LEU A 275 -16.99 23.23 -2.19
N ARG A 276 -18.19 23.74 -1.88
CA ARG A 276 -18.59 24.19 -0.53
C ARG A 276 -19.69 23.33 0.10
N SER A 277 -19.89 22.11 -0.40
CA SER A 277 -20.93 21.24 0.12
C SER A 277 -20.55 20.66 1.48
N LYS A 278 -21.40 20.90 2.49
CA LYS A 278 -21.32 20.22 3.79
C LYS A 278 -21.66 18.72 3.68
N THR A 279 -22.28 18.30 2.59
CA THR A 279 -22.72 16.91 2.37
C THR A 279 -21.53 15.96 2.28
N ALA A 280 -20.44 16.32 1.57
CA ALA A 280 -19.26 15.49 1.48
C ALA A 280 -18.62 15.20 2.85
N ILE A 281 -18.53 16.24 3.69
CA ILE A 281 -17.94 16.12 5.04
C ILE A 281 -18.78 15.23 5.96
N ARG A 282 -20.12 15.19 5.74
CA ARG A 282 -21.07 14.45 6.59
C ARG A 282 -21.44 13.07 6.04
N ALA A 283 -21.11 12.81 4.78
CA ALA A 283 -21.43 11.54 4.15
C ALA A 283 -20.56 10.42 4.75
N ALA A 284 -21.15 9.24 4.87
CA ALA A 284 -20.42 8.06 5.32
C ALA A 284 -19.38 7.67 4.27
N LYS A 285 -18.19 7.30 4.74
CA LYS A 285 -17.12 6.78 3.91
C LYS A 285 -17.47 5.41 3.36
N LYS A 286 -16.95 5.08 2.18
CA LYS A 286 -17.07 3.74 1.60
C LYS A 286 -15.90 2.89 2.04
N HIS A 287 -16.17 1.73 2.61
CA HIS A 287 -15.15 0.79 3.06
C HIS A 287 -14.65 -0.09 1.92
N ILE A 288 -13.33 -0.21 1.77
CA ILE A 288 -12.72 -1.11 0.78
C ILE A 288 -11.51 -1.83 1.37
N PHE A 289 -11.21 -3.02 0.84
CA PHE A 289 -9.85 -3.57 0.92
C PHE A 289 -8.98 -2.93 -0.16
N VAL A 290 -7.68 -2.80 0.12
CA VAL A 290 -6.74 -2.26 -0.87
C VAL A 290 -6.50 -3.24 -2.02
N ASP A 291 -6.78 -4.53 -1.78
CA ASP A 291 -6.78 -5.58 -2.79
C ASP A 291 -8.03 -6.46 -2.61
N PRO A 292 -8.81 -6.71 -3.68
CA PRO A 292 -10.06 -7.44 -3.59
C PRO A 292 -9.89 -8.91 -3.16
N SER A 293 -8.71 -9.50 -3.36
CA SER A 293 -8.44 -10.90 -2.98
C SER A 293 -8.59 -11.14 -1.49
N ILE A 294 -8.31 -10.13 -0.66
CA ILE A 294 -8.49 -10.23 0.79
C ILE A 294 -9.97 -10.49 1.14
N GLY A 295 -10.88 -9.80 0.47
CA GLY A 295 -12.33 -10.00 0.65
C GLY A 295 -12.83 -11.29 0.00
N CYS A 296 -12.37 -11.63 -1.20
CA CYS A 296 -12.77 -12.83 -1.94
C CYS A 296 -12.49 -14.10 -1.14
N LEU A 297 -11.31 -14.21 -0.56
CA LEU A 297 -10.88 -15.41 0.17
C LEU A 297 -11.65 -15.65 1.46
N LEU A 298 -12.22 -14.61 2.05
CA LEU A 298 -13.07 -14.72 3.23
C LEU A 298 -14.37 -15.49 2.96
N TYR A 299 -14.87 -15.43 1.71
CA TYR A 299 -16.08 -16.14 1.31
C TYR A 299 -15.82 -17.56 0.78
N THR A 300 -14.59 -17.84 0.34
CA THR A 300 -14.24 -19.15 -0.28
C THR A 300 -13.54 -20.11 0.67
N SER A 301 -12.88 -19.62 1.71
CA SER A 301 -12.11 -20.47 2.64
C SER A 301 -12.95 -21.21 3.67
N ASP A 302 -14.18 -20.77 3.93
CA ASP A 302 -15.10 -21.40 4.91
C ASP A 302 -16.22 -22.21 4.21
N ALA A 303 -16.21 -22.31 2.87
CA ALA A 303 -17.17 -23.11 2.08
C ALA A 303 -16.62 -24.49 1.68
N ALA A 304 -15.44 -24.89 2.18
CA ALA A 304 -14.82 -26.20 1.93
C ALA A 304 -14.70 -27.04 3.19
#